data_dfc33ee233dd1d368582df98b6b08b2b
#
_entry.id   dfc33ee233dd1d368582df98b6b08b2b
#
_cell.length_a   1.000
_cell.length_b   1.000
_cell.length_c   1.000
_cell.angle_alpha   90.00
_cell.angle_beta   90.00
_cell.angle_gamma   90.00
#
_symmetry.space_group_name_H-M   'P 1'
#
loop_
_entity.id
_entity.type
_entity.pdbx_description
1 polymer ?
#
loop_
_entity_poly.entity_id
_entity_poly.type
_entity_poly.pdbx_seq_one_letter_code
_entity_poly.pdbx_strand_id
1 'polypeptide(L)'
;MIDTQLFEPSDSRWGDIQLQLESWFKERKLNVKVYPPGMKTGDCTEPYIVVKNDGSYKHANFSTNRDMYAIMCYVPKQQYSKLEPLVQKVKEAMKSLVPMIVPYGQETPSYYDDTCKAHYISVEYENYKKNI
;
A
#
# COMPACT_ATOMS: atom_id res chain seq x y z
N MET A 1 -11.27 -30.78 6.21
CA MET A 1 -11.96 -29.50 6.09
C MET A 1 -10.98 -28.38 6.37
N ILE A 2 -10.96 -27.36 5.53
CA ILE A 2 -10.09 -26.22 5.73
C ILE A 2 -10.71 -25.29 6.78
N ASP A 3 -9.91 -24.88 7.75
CA ASP A 3 -10.35 -23.88 8.72
C ASP A 3 -10.30 -22.50 8.05
N THR A 4 -11.45 -21.99 7.67
CA THR A 4 -11.56 -20.73 6.97
C THR A 4 -11.12 -19.54 7.83
N GLN A 5 -11.12 -19.68 9.16
CA GLN A 5 -10.69 -18.60 10.04
C GLN A 5 -9.20 -18.28 9.92
N LEU A 6 -8.40 -19.25 9.50
CA LEU A 6 -6.97 -19.02 9.28
C LEU A 6 -6.70 -18.09 8.11
N PHE A 7 -7.69 -17.92 7.23
CA PHE A 7 -7.52 -17.17 6.00
C PHE A 7 -8.42 -15.95 5.91
N GLU A 8 -8.96 -15.50 7.06
CA GLU A 8 -9.82 -14.33 7.08
C GLU A 8 -9.01 -13.06 6.77
N PRO A 9 -9.50 -12.19 5.89
CA PRO A 9 -8.82 -10.93 5.60
C PRO A 9 -8.62 -10.05 6.83
N SER A 10 -9.50 -10.15 7.84
CA SER A 10 -9.40 -9.37 9.06
C SER A 10 -8.15 -9.70 9.89
N ASP A 11 -7.49 -10.83 9.62
CA ASP A 11 -6.26 -11.20 10.31
C ASP A 11 -5.05 -10.47 9.74
N SER A 12 -5.23 -9.72 8.65
CA SER A 12 -4.17 -9.01 7.95
C SER A 12 -4.51 -7.53 7.78
N ARG A 13 -3.61 -6.66 8.14
CA ARG A 13 -3.76 -5.22 7.90
C ARG A 13 -3.67 -4.88 6.42
N TRP A 14 -3.12 -5.79 5.62
CA TRP A 14 -3.10 -5.62 4.18
C TRP A 14 -4.52 -5.41 3.62
N GLY A 15 -5.47 -6.23 4.06
CA GLY A 15 -6.86 -6.11 3.64
C GLY A 15 -7.49 -4.78 4.04
N ASP A 16 -7.18 -4.29 5.24
CA ASP A 16 -7.67 -3.00 5.70
C ASP A 16 -7.16 -1.87 4.81
N ILE A 17 -5.88 -1.93 4.44
CA ILE A 17 -5.27 -0.93 3.56
C ILE A 17 -5.92 -0.98 2.18
N GLN A 18 -6.09 -2.18 1.62
CA GLN A 18 -6.72 -2.34 0.32
C GLN A 18 -8.12 -1.76 0.29
N LEU A 19 -8.94 -2.13 1.27
CA LEU A 19 -10.33 -1.65 1.34
C LEU A 19 -10.40 -0.14 1.49
N GLN A 20 -9.56 0.43 2.33
CA GLN A 20 -9.54 1.88 2.55
C GLN A 20 -9.17 2.61 1.27
N LEU A 21 -8.12 2.16 0.59
CA LEU A 21 -7.68 2.81 -0.64
C LEU A 21 -8.73 2.68 -1.74
N GLU A 22 -9.26 1.48 -1.96
CA GLU A 22 -10.25 1.27 -3.01
C GLU A 22 -11.53 2.07 -2.76
N SER A 23 -12.01 2.10 -1.51
CA SER A 23 -13.21 2.86 -1.15
C SER A 23 -12.99 4.35 -1.33
N TRP A 24 -11.84 4.85 -0.90
CA TRP A 24 -11.52 6.27 -0.98
C TRP A 24 -11.51 6.76 -2.44
N PHE A 25 -10.87 6.01 -3.33
CA PHE A 25 -10.82 6.37 -4.75
C PHE A 25 -12.18 6.23 -5.41
N LYS A 26 -12.92 5.16 -5.09
CA LYS A 26 -14.25 4.93 -5.66
C LYS A 26 -15.22 6.05 -5.29
N GLU A 27 -15.20 6.51 -4.06
CA GLU A 27 -16.06 7.61 -3.61
C GLU A 27 -15.80 8.89 -4.40
N ARG A 28 -14.60 9.06 -4.90
CA ARG A 28 -14.19 10.24 -5.69
C ARG A 28 -14.26 10.00 -7.18
N LYS A 29 -14.84 8.86 -7.58
CA LYS A 29 -15.00 8.45 -8.98
C LYS A 29 -13.67 8.38 -9.72
N LEU A 30 -12.62 7.96 -9.03
CA LEU A 30 -11.30 7.74 -9.60
C LEU A 30 -11.08 6.25 -9.74
N ASN A 31 -10.70 5.83 -10.95
CA ASN A 31 -10.50 4.40 -11.24
C ASN A 31 -9.04 4.04 -10.97
N VAL A 32 -8.75 3.72 -9.70
CA VAL A 32 -7.42 3.27 -9.29
C VAL A 32 -7.59 1.95 -8.57
N LYS A 33 -6.96 0.91 -9.10
CA LYS A 33 -7.03 -0.43 -8.53
C LYS A 33 -5.86 -0.68 -7.59
N VAL A 34 -6.08 -1.52 -6.61
CA VAL A 34 -5.09 -1.90 -5.61
C VAL A 34 -4.83 -3.39 -5.72
N TYR A 35 -3.57 -3.75 -5.94
CA TYR A 35 -3.16 -5.14 -6.16
C TYR A 35 -2.17 -5.62 -5.11
N PRO A 36 -2.18 -6.92 -4.80
CA PRO A 36 -1.02 -7.52 -4.12
C PRO A 36 0.15 -7.65 -5.09
N PRO A 37 1.37 -7.85 -4.57
CA PRO A 37 2.53 -8.03 -5.45
C PRO A 37 2.34 -9.18 -6.42
N GLY A 38 2.76 -8.97 -7.66
CA GLY A 38 2.74 -10.01 -8.69
C GLY A 38 1.43 -10.20 -9.41
N MET A 39 0.35 -9.56 -8.98
CA MET A 39 -0.95 -9.74 -9.62
C MET A 39 -1.14 -8.89 -10.87
N LYS A 40 -0.57 -7.68 -10.88
CA LYS A 40 -0.64 -6.82 -12.06
C LYS A 40 0.53 -7.16 -12.96
N THR A 41 0.22 -7.59 -14.19
CA THR A 41 1.23 -7.96 -15.18
C THR A 41 1.05 -7.11 -16.44
N GLY A 42 2.09 -7.07 -17.26
CA GLY A 42 2.09 -6.31 -18.50
C GLY A 42 2.37 -4.84 -18.30
N ASP A 43 2.27 -4.08 -19.38
CA ASP A 43 2.55 -2.66 -19.36
C ASP A 43 1.53 -1.90 -18.54
N CYS A 44 1.98 -0.86 -17.86
CA CYS A 44 1.13 0.04 -17.10
C CYS A 44 0.40 0.97 -18.09
N THR A 45 -0.92 0.84 -18.18
CA THR A 45 -1.74 1.65 -19.08
C THR A 45 -2.58 2.70 -18.32
N GLU A 46 -2.74 2.51 -17.02
CA GLU A 46 -3.43 3.47 -16.16
C GLU A 46 -2.87 3.39 -14.76
N PRO A 47 -3.06 4.42 -13.93
CA PRO A 47 -2.52 4.41 -12.57
C PRO A 47 -3.04 3.24 -11.75
N TYR A 48 -2.18 2.64 -10.94
CA TYR A 48 -2.58 1.61 -10.00
C TYR A 48 -1.67 1.62 -8.79
N ILE A 49 -2.05 0.88 -7.77
CA ILE A 49 -1.34 0.80 -6.50
C ILE A 49 -1.04 -0.67 -6.20
N VAL A 50 0.16 -0.93 -5.68
CA VAL A 50 0.53 -2.24 -5.16
C VAL A 50 0.82 -2.07 -3.68
N VAL A 51 0.16 -2.86 -2.85
CA VAL A 51 0.41 -2.88 -1.40
C VAL A 51 1.18 -4.14 -1.07
N LYS A 52 2.33 -3.98 -0.44
CA LYS A 52 3.25 -5.07 -0.14
C LYS A 52 3.57 -5.08 1.35
N ASN A 53 3.58 -6.27 1.93
CA ASN A 53 4.10 -6.46 3.28
C ASN A 53 5.63 -6.48 3.20
N ASP A 54 6.29 -5.56 3.88
CA ASP A 54 7.75 -5.43 3.88
C ASP A 54 8.40 -6.08 5.10
N GLY A 55 7.65 -6.95 5.78
CA GLY A 55 8.17 -7.67 6.92
C GLY A 55 7.78 -7.03 8.23
N SER A 56 8.25 -7.60 9.30
CA SER A 56 7.98 -7.11 10.65
C SER A 56 9.24 -7.19 11.49
N TYR A 57 9.31 -6.36 12.52
CA TYR A 57 10.40 -6.43 13.47
C TYR A 57 9.90 -6.00 14.86
N LYS A 58 10.64 -6.45 15.88
CA LYS A 58 10.29 -6.15 17.26
C LYS A 58 10.75 -4.75 17.65
N HIS A 59 9.90 -4.08 18.41
CA HIS A 59 10.29 -2.83 19.02
C HIS A 59 11.34 -3.06 20.12
N ALA A 60 12.11 -2.03 20.41
CA ALA A 60 13.21 -2.13 21.40
C ALA A 60 12.77 -2.58 22.79
N ASN A 61 11.54 -2.30 23.19
CA ASN A 61 11.02 -2.70 24.49
C ASN A 61 10.41 -4.11 24.49
N PHE A 62 10.44 -4.80 23.36
CA PHE A 62 9.95 -6.17 23.19
C PHE A 62 8.47 -6.41 23.46
N SER A 63 7.72 -5.38 23.77
CA SER A 63 6.28 -5.53 24.02
C SER A 63 5.44 -5.30 22.78
N THR A 64 6.05 -4.81 21.71
CA THR A 64 5.34 -4.53 20.45
C THR A 64 6.14 -5.01 19.25
N ASN A 65 5.41 -5.41 18.23
CA ASN A 65 5.96 -5.65 16.91
C ASN A 65 5.50 -4.55 15.98
N ARG A 66 6.27 -4.32 14.93
CA ARG A 66 5.88 -3.44 13.82
C ARG A 66 5.80 -4.26 12.57
N ASP A 67 4.65 -4.20 11.92
CA ASP A 67 4.52 -4.72 10.56
C ASP A 67 4.69 -3.55 9.61
N MET A 68 5.53 -3.72 8.62
CA MET A 68 5.82 -2.69 7.63
C MET A 68 5.06 -2.95 6.35
N TYR A 69 4.46 -1.92 5.80
CA TYR A 69 3.75 -2.01 4.52
C TYR A 69 4.29 -0.94 3.58
N ALA A 70 4.58 -1.36 2.36
CA ALA A 70 4.95 -0.42 1.30
C ALA A 70 3.74 -0.23 0.40
N ILE A 71 3.36 1.02 0.17
CA ILE A 71 2.31 1.37 -0.76
C ILE A 71 2.99 1.96 -1.98
N MET A 72 3.01 1.20 -3.07
CA MET A 72 3.71 1.56 -4.29
C MET A 72 2.72 2.14 -5.28
N CYS A 73 2.96 3.38 -5.68
CA CYS A 73 2.07 4.11 -6.60
C CYS A 73 2.69 4.12 -7.98
N TYR A 74 1.96 3.57 -8.96
CA TYR A 74 2.44 3.43 -10.33
C TYR A 74 1.62 4.28 -11.28
N VAL A 75 2.30 4.95 -12.22
CA VAL A 75 1.64 5.66 -13.30
C VAL A 75 2.30 5.28 -14.63
N PRO A 76 1.56 5.33 -15.75
CA PRO A 76 2.13 5.03 -17.06
C PRO A 76 3.30 5.94 -17.41
N LYS A 77 4.18 5.46 -18.27
CA LYS A 77 5.39 6.19 -18.70
C LYS A 77 5.09 7.63 -19.16
N GLN A 78 3.99 7.80 -19.87
CA GLN A 78 3.62 9.11 -20.43
C GLN A 78 2.92 10.02 -19.43
N GLN A 79 2.65 9.53 -18.23
CA GLN A 79 1.85 10.25 -17.23
C GLN A 79 2.64 10.55 -15.97
N TYR A 80 3.93 10.80 -16.11
CA TYR A 80 4.79 11.07 -14.97
C TYR A 80 4.24 12.18 -14.06
N SER A 81 3.63 13.20 -14.65
CA SER A 81 3.08 14.32 -13.88
C SER A 81 1.94 13.93 -12.93
N LYS A 82 1.37 12.75 -13.12
CA LYS A 82 0.30 12.24 -12.25
C LYS A 82 0.83 11.48 -11.04
N LEU A 83 2.13 11.22 -10.97
CA LEU A 83 2.70 10.39 -9.92
C LEU A 83 2.61 11.06 -8.55
N GLU A 84 3.10 12.28 -8.40
CA GLU A 84 3.04 12.97 -7.12
C GLU A 84 1.61 13.22 -6.66
N PRO A 85 0.68 13.66 -7.54
CA PRO A 85 -0.73 13.74 -7.14
C PRO A 85 -1.31 12.43 -6.66
N LEU A 86 -0.96 11.31 -7.30
CA LEU A 86 -1.42 9.99 -6.84
C LEU A 86 -0.91 9.67 -5.44
N VAL A 87 0.36 9.94 -5.18
CA VAL A 87 0.97 9.72 -3.87
C VAL A 87 0.26 10.56 -2.81
N GLN A 88 -0.04 11.83 -3.10
CA GLN A 88 -0.73 12.70 -2.16
C GLN A 88 -2.14 12.17 -1.84
N LYS A 89 -2.84 11.65 -2.85
CA LYS A 89 -4.16 11.06 -2.65
C LYS A 89 -4.09 9.81 -1.78
N VAL A 90 -3.07 8.99 -1.97
CA VAL A 90 -2.86 7.81 -1.12
C VAL A 90 -2.64 8.24 0.33
N LYS A 91 -1.79 9.24 0.55
CA LYS A 91 -1.54 9.74 1.91
C LYS A 91 -2.81 10.27 2.55
N GLU A 92 -3.65 10.96 1.79
CA GLU A 92 -4.92 11.46 2.28
C GLU A 92 -5.86 10.32 2.66
N ALA A 93 -5.95 9.31 1.80
CA ALA A 93 -6.79 8.15 2.06
C ALA A 93 -6.36 7.39 3.32
N MET A 94 -5.06 7.29 3.55
CA MET A 94 -4.53 6.53 4.68
C MET A 94 -4.75 7.20 6.02
N LYS A 95 -5.09 8.47 6.05
CA LYS A 95 -5.36 9.17 7.31
C LYS A 95 -6.47 8.53 8.13
N SER A 96 -7.44 7.90 7.47
CA SER A 96 -8.55 7.23 8.16
C SER A 96 -8.11 6.01 8.97
N LEU A 97 -6.94 5.48 8.71
CA LEU A 97 -6.43 4.29 9.41
C LEU A 97 -5.57 4.62 10.62
N VAL A 98 -5.26 5.90 10.85
CA VAL A 98 -4.55 6.36 12.03
C VAL A 98 -5.48 6.23 13.25
N PRO A 99 -5.01 5.76 14.40
CA PRO A 99 -3.61 5.44 14.76
C PRO A 99 -3.19 4.00 14.55
N MET A 100 -4.04 3.17 13.97
CA MET A 100 -3.73 1.75 13.78
C MET A 100 -2.57 1.56 12.80
N ILE A 101 -2.60 2.30 11.71
CA ILE A 101 -1.57 2.28 10.69
C ILE A 101 -1.10 3.72 10.50
N VAL A 102 0.20 3.95 10.64
CA VAL A 102 0.77 5.31 10.61
C VAL A 102 1.94 5.39 9.63
N PRO A 103 2.20 6.58 9.08
CA PRO A 103 3.36 6.76 8.20
C PRO A 103 4.65 6.44 8.93
N TYR A 104 5.56 5.75 8.26
CA TYR A 104 6.87 5.45 8.82
C TYR A 104 7.89 6.57 8.55
N GLY A 105 7.55 7.51 7.71
CA GLY A 105 8.45 8.62 7.43
C GLY A 105 9.37 8.42 6.25
N GLN A 106 9.29 7.30 5.56
CA GLN A 106 10.09 7.01 4.38
C GLN A 106 9.24 7.07 3.12
N GLU A 107 9.79 7.72 2.13
CA GLU A 107 9.19 7.79 0.80
C GLU A 107 10.34 7.72 -0.18
N THR A 108 10.26 6.83 -1.16
CA THR A 108 11.34 6.70 -2.13
C THR A 108 11.31 7.87 -3.11
N PRO A 109 12.44 8.16 -3.77
CA PRO A 109 12.36 9.00 -4.97
C PRO A 109 11.55 8.27 -6.05
N SER A 110 11.26 8.95 -7.15
CA SER A 110 10.58 8.29 -8.26
C SER A 110 11.56 7.39 -8.99
N TYR A 111 11.07 6.20 -9.34
CA TYR A 111 11.83 5.23 -10.13
C TYR A 111 11.06 4.92 -11.40
N TYR A 112 11.78 4.49 -12.41
CA TYR A 112 11.17 3.99 -13.63
C TYR A 112 11.40 2.49 -13.73
N ASP A 113 10.33 1.73 -13.92
CA ASP A 113 10.39 0.28 -14.08
C ASP A 113 10.16 -0.04 -15.56
N ASP A 114 11.22 -0.43 -16.26
CA ASP A 114 11.16 -0.70 -17.68
C ASP A 114 10.37 -1.98 -18.00
N THR A 115 10.24 -2.90 -17.05
CA THR A 115 9.50 -4.14 -17.29
C THR A 115 8.01 -3.92 -17.47
N CYS A 116 7.44 -2.94 -16.80
CA CYS A 116 6.02 -2.59 -16.92
C CYS A 116 5.81 -1.19 -17.47
N LYS A 117 6.86 -0.49 -17.85
CA LYS A 117 6.83 0.86 -18.43
C LYS A 117 6.06 1.84 -17.54
N ALA A 118 6.48 1.90 -16.29
CA ALA A 118 5.81 2.72 -15.30
C ALA A 118 6.82 3.50 -14.44
N HIS A 119 6.39 4.68 -14.01
CA HIS A 119 7.08 5.40 -12.93
C HIS A 119 6.41 5.04 -11.61
N TYR A 120 7.19 4.91 -10.54
CA TYR A 120 6.58 4.62 -9.25
C TYR A 120 7.33 5.28 -8.09
N ILE A 121 6.59 5.50 -7.01
CA ILE A 121 7.09 5.94 -5.71
C ILE A 121 6.50 4.99 -4.67
N SER A 122 7.29 4.60 -3.69
CA SER A 122 6.83 3.77 -2.59
C SER A 122 6.78 4.58 -1.31
N VAL A 123 5.67 4.46 -0.58
CA VAL A 123 5.48 5.13 0.72
C VAL A 123 5.36 4.05 1.78
N GLU A 124 6.12 4.21 2.87
CA GLU A 124 6.13 3.23 3.95
C GLU A 124 5.13 3.58 5.04
N TYR A 125 4.45 2.55 5.54
CA TYR A 125 3.54 2.63 6.68
C TYR A 125 3.84 1.52 7.66
N GLU A 126 3.49 1.74 8.92
CA GLU A 126 3.71 0.71 9.94
C GLU A 126 2.44 0.50 10.77
N ASN A 127 2.28 -0.74 11.21
CA ASN A 127 1.19 -1.15 12.08
C ASN A 127 1.81 -1.72 13.36
N TYR A 128 1.43 -1.15 14.51
CA TYR A 128 1.91 -1.64 15.80
C TYR A 128 1.05 -2.80 16.27
N LYS A 129 1.71 -3.86 16.72
CA LYS A 129 1.07 -4.99 17.36
C LYS A 129 1.70 -5.24 18.71
N LYS A 130 0.88 -5.51 19.72
CA LYS A 130 1.40 -5.90 21.01
C LYS A 130 1.73 -7.39 21.02
N ASN A 131 2.86 -7.73 21.61
CA ASN A 131 3.21 -9.13 21.91
C ASN A 131 2.57 -9.48 23.24
N ILE A 132 1.60 -10.38 23.18
CA ILE A 132 0.91 -10.82 24.37
C ILE A 132 1.35 -12.23 24.73
#